data_2f66eede0bac2c40683e0199c96ec278
#
_entry.id   2f66eede0bac2c40683e0199c96ec278
#
_cell.length_a   1.000
_cell.length_b   1.000
_cell.length_c   1.000
_cell.angle_alpha   90.00
_cell.angle_beta   90.00
_cell.angle_gamma   90.00
#
_symmetry.space_group_name_H-M   'P 1'
#
loop_
_entity.id
_entity.type
_entity.pdbx_description
1 polymer ?
#
loop_
_entity_poly.entity_id
_entity_poly.type
_entity_poly.pdbx_seq_one_letter_code
_entity_poly.pdbx_strand_id
1 'polypeptide(L)'
;MQRKTVWCVGILLTCATLFSPQPSLSAPTPEPVPESQPITQPLRLEIRLKQRRVNVYQGDRKVKSYAIAVGKPGWETPIGNYTIKQKIRNPEWIHPLNGEKVPGGDPENPLGRYWIGFWTDGKNWIGFHGTPNPESVGTAASHGCIRMYNRDVEELFGKVSLGTEVVVKN
;
A
#
# COMPACT_ATOMS: atom_id res chain seq x y z
N MET A 1 60.39 -81.06 34.94
CA MET A 1 59.30 -80.15 35.31
C MET A 1 58.21 -80.23 34.24
N GLN A 2 57.17 -81.02 34.49
CA GLN A 2 56.12 -81.32 33.54
C GLN A 2 54.93 -80.38 33.83
N ARG A 3 54.43 -79.68 32.80
CA ARG A 3 53.17 -78.95 32.87
C ARG A 3 52.11 -79.72 32.13
N LYS A 4 51.07 -80.15 32.86
CA LYS A 4 49.90 -80.85 32.36
C LYS A 4 49.00 -79.87 31.68
N THR A 5 48.64 -80.15 30.41
CA THR A 5 47.63 -79.39 29.63
C THR A 5 46.24 -80.01 29.87
N VAL A 6 45.31 -79.25 30.37
CA VAL A 6 43.94 -79.66 30.54
C VAL A 6 43.12 -79.08 29.33
N TRP A 7 42.44 -79.95 28.63
CA TRP A 7 41.54 -79.66 27.55
C TRP A 7 40.12 -79.46 28.14
N CYS A 8 39.56 -78.26 28.01
CA CYS A 8 38.13 -78.03 28.23
C CYS A 8 37.39 -78.07 26.91
N VAL A 9 36.49 -79.02 26.77
CA VAL A 9 35.54 -79.14 25.65
C VAL A 9 34.36 -78.17 25.92
N GLY A 10 34.27 -77.09 25.14
CA GLY A 10 33.16 -76.15 25.21
C GLY A 10 32.10 -76.61 24.22
N ILE A 11 30.89 -76.83 24.72
CA ILE A 11 29.71 -77.12 23.94
C ILE A 11 29.17 -75.77 23.41
N LEU A 12 29.15 -75.60 22.07
CA LEU A 12 28.51 -74.45 21.40
C LEU A 12 27.03 -74.70 21.31
N LEU A 13 26.19 -74.00 22.10
CA LEU A 13 24.78 -73.85 21.91
C LEU A 13 24.58 -72.73 20.88
N THR A 14 24.08 -73.05 19.68
CA THR A 14 23.66 -72.08 18.67
C THR A 14 22.23 -71.68 18.99
N CYS A 15 22.06 -70.49 19.51
CA CYS A 15 20.77 -69.84 19.71
C CYS A 15 20.39 -69.14 18.41
N ALA A 16 19.47 -69.68 17.61
CA ALA A 16 18.95 -69.07 16.43
C ALA A 16 17.90 -68.00 16.86
N THR A 17 18.27 -66.73 16.81
CA THR A 17 17.34 -65.63 17.02
C THR A 17 16.57 -65.39 15.73
N LEU A 18 15.28 -65.71 15.74
CA LEU A 18 14.35 -65.32 14.69
C LEU A 18 14.13 -63.79 14.70
N PHE A 19 14.76 -63.10 13.75
CA PHE A 19 14.58 -61.71 13.54
C PHE A 19 13.26 -61.50 12.75
N SER A 20 12.16 -61.12 13.41
CA SER A 20 10.94 -60.72 12.75
C SER A 20 11.12 -59.28 12.26
N PRO A 21 10.90 -58.96 10.99
CA PRO A 21 10.91 -57.59 10.53
C PRO A 21 9.71 -56.83 11.12
N GLN A 22 9.97 -55.83 11.93
CA GLN A 22 8.96 -54.89 12.38
C GLN A 22 8.53 -54.00 11.20
N PRO A 23 7.24 -53.76 10.96
CA PRO A 23 6.81 -52.78 10.00
C PRO A 23 7.23 -51.39 10.46
N SER A 24 8.02 -50.68 9.65
CA SER A 24 8.37 -49.27 9.86
C SER A 24 7.09 -48.44 9.71
N LEU A 25 6.55 -47.94 10.80
CA LEU A 25 5.55 -46.87 10.81
C LEU A 25 6.22 -45.60 10.27
N SER A 26 6.01 -45.33 8.98
CA SER A 26 6.37 -44.03 8.39
C SER A 26 5.59 -42.96 9.13
N ALA A 27 6.28 -42.06 9.81
CA ALA A 27 5.68 -40.88 10.39
C ALA A 27 5.00 -40.06 9.27
N PRO A 28 3.79 -39.50 9.50
CA PRO A 28 3.15 -38.66 8.51
C PRO A 28 4.06 -37.48 8.22
N THR A 29 4.40 -37.26 6.94
CA THR A 29 5.07 -36.05 6.46
C THR A 29 4.20 -34.86 6.84
N PRO A 30 4.72 -33.84 7.55
CA PRO A 30 3.94 -32.67 7.85
C PRO A 30 3.53 -32.01 6.53
N GLU A 31 2.23 -31.85 6.32
CA GLU A 31 1.71 -31.08 5.19
C GLU A 31 2.31 -29.67 5.24
N PRO A 32 2.73 -29.08 4.11
CA PRO A 32 3.22 -27.73 4.07
C PRO A 32 2.10 -26.80 4.57
N VAL A 33 2.31 -26.18 5.74
CA VAL A 33 1.45 -25.11 6.25
C VAL A 33 1.42 -24.03 5.18
N PRO A 34 0.25 -23.65 4.64
CA PRO A 34 0.20 -22.61 3.63
C PRO A 34 0.85 -21.33 4.21
N GLU A 35 1.95 -20.94 3.60
CA GLU A 35 2.67 -19.72 3.94
C GLU A 35 1.68 -18.56 3.80
N SER A 36 1.21 -18.01 4.93
CA SER A 36 0.29 -16.89 4.95
C SER A 36 1.00 -15.70 4.32
N GLN A 37 0.71 -15.45 3.04
CA GLN A 37 1.17 -14.23 2.37
C GLN A 37 0.75 -13.04 3.25
N PRO A 38 1.65 -12.08 3.52
CA PRO A 38 1.31 -10.92 4.31
C PRO A 38 0.15 -10.21 3.61
N ILE A 39 -1.04 -10.26 4.21
CA ILE A 39 -2.21 -9.51 3.75
C ILE A 39 -1.83 -8.05 3.91
N THR A 40 -1.34 -7.45 2.84
CA THR A 40 -1.03 -6.02 2.83
C THR A 40 -2.37 -5.28 2.99
N GLN A 41 -2.62 -4.76 4.18
CA GLN A 41 -3.82 -3.99 4.49
C GLN A 41 -4.02 -2.89 3.44
N PRO A 42 -5.25 -2.68 2.92
CA PRO A 42 -5.51 -1.68 1.91
C PRO A 42 -5.16 -0.27 2.41
N LEU A 43 -4.72 0.58 1.49
CA LEU A 43 -4.48 1.98 1.79
C LEU A 43 -5.82 2.75 1.81
N ARG A 44 -5.91 3.70 2.72
CA ARG A 44 -6.99 4.68 2.81
C ARG A 44 -6.41 6.07 3.00
N LEU A 45 -6.99 7.04 2.33
CA LEU A 45 -6.65 8.45 2.48
C LEU A 45 -7.71 9.15 3.34
N GLU A 46 -7.27 9.96 4.29
CA GLU A 46 -8.15 10.79 5.11
C GLU A 46 -7.74 12.26 4.98
N ILE A 47 -8.57 13.06 4.33
CA ILE A 47 -8.40 14.50 4.19
C ILE A 47 -9.02 15.17 5.41
N ARG A 48 -8.22 15.92 6.16
CA ARG A 48 -8.60 16.76 7.29
C ARG A 48 -8.58 18.22 6.87
N LEU A 49 -9.73 18.76 6.49
CA LEU A 49 -9.85 20.09 5.89
C LEU A 49 -9.34 21.19 6.83
N LYS A 50 -9.79 21.20 8.09
CA LYS A 50 -9.37 22.20 9.08
C LYS A 50 -7.87 22.12 9.40
N GLN A 51 -7.30 20.92 9.39
CA GLN A 51 -5.88 20.70 9.64
C GLN A 51 -5.02 20.91 8.39
N ARG A 52 -5.65 21.03 7.21
CA ARG A 52 -4.97 21.13 5.90
C ARG A 52 -3.94 20.03 5.70
N ARG A 53 -4.37 18.80 5.96
CA ARG A 53 -3.53 17.61 5.82
C ARG A 53 -4.29 16.47 5.20
N VAL A 54 -3.58 15.64 4.43
CA VAL A 54 -4.03 14.31 4.07
C VAL A 54 -3.18 13.29 4.81
N ASN A 55 -3.84 12.38 5.53
CA ASN A 55 -3.23 11.26 6.21
C ASN A 55 -3.41 9.99 5.38
N VAL A 56 -2.35 9.21 5.26
CA VAL A 56 -2.36 7.90 4.60
C VAL A 56 -2.37 6.84 5.68
N TYR A 57 -3.34 5.95 5.62
CA TYR A 57 -3.48 4.82 6.53
C TYR A 57 -3.25 3.51 5.78
N GLN A 58 -2.67 2.55 6.45
CA GLN A 58 -2.60 1.15 6.04
C GLN A 58 -3.29 0.32 7.15
N GLY A 59 -4.51 -0.15 6.86
CA GLY A 59 -5.41 -0.57 7.93
C GLY A 59 -5.70 0.61 8.88
N ASP A 60 -5.52 0.41 10.18
CA ASP A 60 -5.72 1.44 11.21
C ASP A 60 -4.46 2.27 11.50
N ARG A 61 -3.31 1.88 10.95
CA ARG A 61 -2.04 2.56 11.20
C ARG A 61 -1.84 3.73 10.22
N LYS A 62 -1.68 4.95 10.77
CA LYS A 62 -1.25 6.11 9.98
C LYS A 62 0.22 5.95 9.60
N VAL A 63 0.49 5.83 8.30
CA VAL A 63 1.85 5.59 7.76
C VAL A 63 2.50 6.84 7.19
N LYS A 64 1.70 7.84 6.78
CA LYS A 64 2.22 9.10 6.21
C LYS A 64 1.22 10.23 6.43
N SER A 65 1.70 11.46 6.34
CA SER A 65 0.87 12.67 6.34
C SER A 65 1.52 13.74 5.49
N TYR A 66 0.72 14.40 4.63
CA TYR A 66 1.18 15.47 3.76
C TYR A 66 0.42 16.77 4.06
N ALA A 67 1.09 17.89 3.92
CA ALA A 67 0.44 19.22 3.91
C ALA A 67 -0.32 19.40 2.59
N ILE A 68 -1.49 20.04 2.66
CA ILE A 68 -2.34 20.29 1.50
C ILE A 68 -2.91 21.70 1.53
N ALA A 69 -3.23 22.24 0.34
CA ALA A 69 -4.21 23.32 0.24
C ALA A 69 -5.58 22.72 -0.03
N VAL A 70 -6.62 23.40 0.45
CA VAL A 70 -8.03 23.01 0.31
C VAL A 70 -8.84 24.10 -0.36
N GLY A 71 -10.12 23.83 -0.67
CA GLY A 71 -11.04 24.81 -1.21
C GLY A 71 -11.14 26.06 -0.32
N LYS A 72 -11.17 27.24 -0.97
CA LYS A 72 -11.45 28.53 -0.31
C LYS A 72 -12.95 28.68 -0.01
N PRO A 73 -13.37 29.62 0.84
CA PRO A 73 -14.77 29.91 1.09
C PRO A 73 -15.57 30.10 -0.21
N GLY A 74 -16.71 29.42 -0.34
CA GLY A 74 -17.53 29.36 -1.56
C GLY A 74 -17.08 28.34 -2.60
N TRP A 75 -15.96 27.64 -2.34
CA TRP A 75 -15.40 26.57 -3.20
C TRP A 75 -14.90 25.40 -2.35
N GLU A 76 -15.70 25.03 -1.35
CA GLU A 76 -15.33 24.02 -0.38
C GLU A 76 -15.11 22.66 -1.05
N THR A 77 -14.10 21.94 -0.57
CA THR A 77 -13.92 20.52 -0.91
C THR A 77 -15.06 19.72 -0.29
N PRO A 78 -15.87 18.95 -1.06
CA PRO A 78 -17.02 18.23 -0.53
C PRO A 78 -16.60 17.17 0.53
N ILE A 79 -17.27 17.21 1.69
CA ILE A 79 -17.14 16.22 2.75
C ILE A 79 -17.84 14.93 2.32
N GLY A 80 -17.25 13.78 2.61
CA GLY A 80 -17.83 12.48 2.30
C GLY A 80 -16.82 11.37 2.14
N ASN A 81 -17.32 10.21 1.70
CA ASN A 81 -16.53 9.03 1.39
C ASN A 81 -16.51 8.82 -0.12
N TYR A 82 -15.33 8.70 -0.66
CA TYR A 82 -15.07 8.58 -2.09
C TYR A 82 -14.07 7.48 -2.36
N THR A 83 -13.81 7.23 -3.64
CA THR A 83 -12.70 6.38 -4.09
C THR A 83 -11.94 7.08 -5.21
N ILE A 84 -10.67 6.75 -5.38
CA ILE A 84 -9.88 7.22 -6.51
C ILE A 84 -10.47 6.66 -7.80
N LYS A 85 -10.85 7.55 -8.72
CA LYS A 85 -11.47 7.24 -10.01
C LYS A 85 -10.55 7.49 -11.20
N GLN A 86 -9.56 8.38 -11.03
CA GLN A 86 -8.61 8.74 -12.08
C GLN A 86 -7.20 8.87 -11.53
N LYS A 87 -6.22 8.46 -12.34
CA LYS A 87 -4.79 8.71 -12.14
C LYS A 87 -4.18 9.07 -13.49
N ILE A 88 -3.68 10.30 -13.62
CA ILE A 88 -3.14 10.80 -14.89
C ILE A 88 -1.76 11.40 -14.65
N ARG A 89 -0.78 10.99 -15.46
CA ARG A 89 0.54 11.65 -15.57
C ARG A 89 0.48 12.71 -16.65
N ASN A 90 1.07 13.87 -16.37
CA ASN A 90 1.08 15.04 -17.24
C ASN A 90 -0.34 15.37 -17.74
N PRO A 91 -1.29 15.67 -16.84
CA PRO A 91 -2.65 16.04 -17.23
C PRO A 91 -2.65 17.34 -18.04
N GLU A 92 -3.43 17.41 -19.11
CA GLU A 92 -3.80 18.69 -19.71
C GLU A 92 -4.71 19.46 -18.72
N TRP A 93 -4.47 20.72 -18.54
CA TRP A 93 -5.36 21.60 -17.79
C TRP A 93 -6.17 22.46 -18.75
N ILE A 94 -7.46 22.58 -18.46
CA ILE A 94 -8.37 23.44 -19.22
C ILE A 94 -8.94 24.48 -18.26
N HIS A 95 -8.73 25.75 -18.60
CA HIS A 95 -9.22 26.85 -17.79
C HIS A 95 -10.75 26.85 -17.73
N PRO A 96 -11.39 26.83 -16.53
CA PRO A 96 -12.82 26.59 -16.39
C PRO A 96 -13.72 27.69 -16.93
N LEU A 97 -13.18 28.91 -17.14
CA LEU A 97 -13.98 30.07 -17.59
C LEU A 97 -13.77 30.40 -19.06
N ASN A 98 -12.56 30.30 -19.60
CA ASN A 98 -12.25 30.72 -20.97
C ASN A 98 -11.86 29.57 -21.91
N GLY A 99 -11.73 28.33 -21.39
CA GLY A 99 -11.37 27.16 -22.18
C GLY A 99 -9.92 27.09 -22.64
N GLU A 100 -9.06 28.00 -22.18
CA GLU A 100 -7.64 27.97 -22.48
C GLU A 100 -7.00 26.66 -21.99
N LYS A 101 -6.11 26.08 -22.80
CA LYS A 101 -5.48 24.82 -22.53
C LYS A 101 -4.00 25.00 -22.20
N VAL A 102 -3.56 24.38 -21.11
CA VAL A 102 -2.16 24.25 -20.77
C VAL A 102 -1.75 22.77 -20.91
N PRO A 103 -0.77 22.46 -21.77
CA PRO A 103 -0.36 21.08 -22.03
C PRO A 103 0.14 20.38 -20.78
N GLY A 104 0.01 19.05 -20.78
CA GLY A 104 0.60 18.21 -19.74
C GLY A 104 2.13 18.27 -19.75
N GLY A 105 2.72 18.49 -18.58
CA GLY A 105 4.17 18.59 -18.41
C GLY A 105 4.73 20.01 -18.55
N ASP A 106 3.91 20.98 -18.95
CA ASP A 106 4.27 22.38 -18.93
C ASP A 106 4.58 22.83 -17.49
N PRO A 107 5.69 23.56 -17.22
CA PRO A 107 6.03 24.08 -15.89
C PRO A 107 4.93 24.98 -15.30
N GLU A 108 4.21 25.72 -16.12
CA GLU A 108 3.13 26.63 -15.71
C GLU A 108 1.78 25.93 -15.56
N ASN A 109 1.69 24.63 -15.84
CA ASN A 109 0.43 23.89 -15.69
C ASN A 109 0.01 23.88 -14.21
N PRO A 110 -1.19 24.45 -13.88
CA PRO A 110 -1.67 24.55 -12.51
C PRO A 110 -1.83 23.23 -11.78
N LEU A 111 -1.97 22.10 -12.52
CA LEU A 111 -2.10 20.75 -11.95
C LEU A 111 -0.75 20.09 -11.67
N GLY A 112 0.34 20.64 -12.20
CA GLY A 112 1.64 19.98 -12.17
C GLY A 112 1.65 18.68 -13.00
N ARG A 113 2.49 17.73 -12.58
CA ARG A 113 2.74 16.49 -13.34
C ARG A 113 1.82 15.31 -13.00
N TYR A 114 1.04 15.40 -11.91
CA TYR A 114 0.27 14.28 -11.41
C TYR A 114 -1.13 14.72 -10.98
N TRP A 115 -2.13 13.97 -11.43
CA TRP A 115 -3.52 14.11 -11.07
C TRP A 115 -4.07 12.82 -10.48
N ILE A 116 -4.80 12.92 -9.36
CA ILE A 116 -5.47 11.80 -8.68
C ILE A 116 -6.90 12.24 -8.39
N GLY A 117 -7.83 11.96 -9.29
CA GLY A 117 -9.24 12.35 -9.19
C GLY A 117 -10.04 11.40 -8.30
N PHE A 118 -10.83 11.93 -7.37
CA PHE A 118 -11.66 11.13 -6.48
C PHE A 118 -13.14 11.52 -6.45
N TRP A 119 -13.49 12.74 -6.84
CA TRP A 119 -14.88 13.21 -6.88
C TRP A 119 -15.20 13.82 -8.24
N THR A 120 -16.47 13.64 -8.67
CA THR A 120 -17.02 14.32 -9.84
C THR A 120 -18.55 14.40 -9.74
N ASP A 121 -19.10 15.49 -10.26
CA ASP A 121 -20.54 15.68 -10.51
C ASP A 121 -20.94 15.34 -11.96
N GLY A 122 -20.00 14.73 -12.73
CA GLY A 122 -20.17 14.43 -14.16
C GLY A 122 -19.63 15.52 -15.07
N LYS A 123 -19.49 16.76 -14.60
CA LYS A 123 -18.95 17.92 -15.34
C LYS A 123 -17.62 18.39 -14.76
N ASN A 124 -17.57 18.53 -13.45
CA ASN A 124 -16.40 18.99 -12.71
C ASN A 124 -15.69 17.82 -12.02
N TRP A 125 -14.40 17.99 -11.78
CA TRP A 125 -13.58 17.02 -11.06
C TRP A 125 -12.89 17.68 -9.86
N ILE A 126 -12.78 16.91 -8.77
CA ILE A 126 -11.93 17.24 -7.63
C ILE A 126 -10.95 16.10 -7.42
N GLY A 127 -9.69 16.44 -7.19
CA GLY A 127 -8.60 15.50 -7.00
C GLY A 127 -7.41 16.14 -6.33
N PHE A 128 -6.39 15.32 -6.08
CA PHE A 128 -5.08 15.77 -5.65
C PHE A 128 -4.24 16.10 -6.88
N HIS A 129 -3.47 17.16 -6.79
CA HIS A 129 -2.54 17.58 -7.85
C HIS A 129 -1.37 18.39 -7.29
N GLY A 130 -0.35 18.57 -8.09
CA GLY A 130 0.77 19.46 -7.78
C GLY A 130 0.42 20.93 -7.95
N THR A 131 1.42 21.79 -7.92
CA THR A 131 1.23 23.24 -8.12
C THR A 131 2.55 23.91 -8.49
N PRO A 132 2.55 24.91 -9.40
CA PRO A 132 3.66 25.82 -9.59
C PRO A 132 3.82 26.81 -8.42
N ASN A 133 2.78 26.96 -7.56
CA ASN A 133 2.74 27.87 -6.41
C ASN A 133 2.83 27.10 -5.08
N PRO A 134 4.01 26.65 -4.65
CA PRO A 134 4.17 25.83 -3.46
C PRO A 134 3.79 26.55 -2.16
N GLU A 135 3.82 27.88 -2.11
CA GLU A 135 3.39 28.70 -0.97
C GLU A 135 1.88 28.64 -0.71
N SER A 136 1.08 28.17 -1.68
CA SER A 136 -0.35 27.95 -1.47
C SER A 136 -0.64 26.70 -0.62
N VAL A 137 0.32 25.77 -0.48
CA VAL A 137 0.17 24.56 0.32
C VAL A 137 0.07 24.92 1.80
N GLY A 138 -0.89 24.36 2.50
CA GLY A 138 -1.20 24.73 3.89
C GLY A 138 -2.26 25.82 4.02
N THR A 139 -2.84 26.32 2.90
CA THR A 139 -3.86 27.38 2.91
C THR A 139 -5.19 26.93 2.33
N ALA A 140 -6.23 27.79 2.43
CA ALA A 140 -7.50 27.60 1.74
C ALA A 140 -7.47 28.47 0.46
N ALA A 141 -6.93 27.95 -0.64
CA ALA A 141 -6.61 28.72 -1.84
C ALA A 141 -7.13 28.10 -3.15
N SER A 142 -7.71 26.91 -3.12
CA SER A 142 -8.17 26.23 -4.34
C SER A 142 -9.64 26.48 -4.65
N HIS A 143 -10.09 25.99 -5.79
CA HIS A 143 -11.51 25.92 -6.18
C HIS A 143 -12.10 24.53 -5.89
N GLY A 144 -11.71 23.92 -4.75
CA GLY A 144 -12.18 22.63 -4.28
C GLY A 144 -11.17 21.50 -4.40
N CYS A 145 -10.21 21.57 -5.31
CA CYS A 145 -9.15 20.57 -5.45
C CYS A 145 -8.15 20.62 -4.29
N ILE A 146 -7.41 19.54 -4.11
CA ILE A 146 -6.41 19.37 -3.08
C ILE A 146 -5.02 19.60 -3.69
N ARG A 147 -4.41 20.77 -3.42
CA ARG A 147 -3.03 21.06 -3.88
C ARG A 147 -2.01 20.45 -2.93
N MET A 148 -0.96 19.89 -3.48
CA MET A 148 0.17 19.31 -2.76
C MET A 148 1.49 19.86 -3.31
N TYR A 149 2.55 19.77 -2.53
CA TYR A 149 3.89 19.91 -3.11
C TYR A 149 4.10 18.88 -4.22
N ASN A 150 4.78 19.25 -5.29
CA ASN A 150 4.96 18.39 -6.46
C ASN A 150 5.60 17.04 -6.10
N ARG A 151 6.61 17.03 -5.20
CA ARG A 151 7.22 15.78 -4.68
C ARG A 151 6.24 14.91 -3.90
N ASP A 152 5.33 15.54 -3.15
CA ASP A 152 4.40 14.83 -2.26
C ASP A 152 3.27 14.17 -3.07
N VAL A 153 2.74 14.85 -4.10
CA VAL A 153 1.74 14.24 -4.99
C VAL A 153 2.34 13.14 -5.86
N GLU A 154 3.60 13.27 -6.27
CA GLU A 154 4.33 12.21 -6.98
C GLU A 154 4.47 10.96 -6.12
N GLU A 155 4.90 11.11 -4.86
CA GLU A 155 4.98 10.02 -3.89
C GLU A 155 3.61 9.38 -3.67
N LEU A 156 2.56 10.20 -3.46
CA LEU A 156 1.20 9.72 -3.27
C LEU A 156 0.70 8.96 -4.49
N PHE A 157 0.95 9.48 -5.70
CA PHE A 157 0.57 8.85 -6.95
C PHE A 157 1.18 7.45 -7.11
N GLY A 158 2.42 7.25 -6.65
CA GLY A 158 3.08 5.94 -6.65
C GLY A 158 2.49 4.94 -5.65
N LYS A 159 1.85 5.43 -4.58
CA LYS A 159 1.32 4.59 -3.49
C LYS A 159 -0.11 4.14 -3.69
N VAL A 160 -0.95 4.96 -4.30
CA VAL A 160 -2.40 4.71 -4.41
C VAL A 160 -2.77 4.05 -5.73
N SER A 161 -3.91 3.36 -5.74
CA SER A 161 -4.50 2.72 -6.91
C SER A 161 -5.93 3.22 -7.16
N LEU A 162 -6.47 2.96 -8.34
CA LEU A 162 -7.90 3.12 -8.57
C LEU A 162 -8.68 2.29 -7.54
N GLY A 163 -9.76 2.85 -7.00
CA GLY A 163 -10.53 2.23 -5.93
C GLY A 163 -10.00 2.50 -4.52
N THR A 164 -8.79 3.08 -4.33
CA THR A 164 -8.31 3.48 -3.00
C THR A 164 -9.33 4.43 -2.35
N GLU A 165 -9.71 4.14 -1.11
CA GLU A 165 -10.68 4.93 -0.34
C GLU A 165 -10.14 6.32 -0.02
N VAL A 166 -10.99 7.34 -0.15
CA VAL A 166 -10.72 8.74 0.19
C VAL A 166 -11.85 9.26 1.07
N VAL A 167 -11.54 9.56 2.32
CA VAL A 167 -12.47 10.11 3.29
C VAL A 167 -12.16 11.58 3.49
N VAL A 168 -13.14 12.47 3.26
CA VAL A 168 -13.01 13.92 3.48
C VAL A 168 -13.78 14.30 4.74
N LYS A 169 -13.10 14.94 5.67
CA LYS A 169 -13.63 15.38 6.98
C LYS A 169 -13.17 16.80 7.30
N ASN A 170 -13.92 17.48 8.18
CA ASN A 170 -13.52 18.76 8.77
C ASN A 170 -12.31 18.65 9.71
#